data_9e941a31f7ade0a42da2b10d2a4eadfd
#
_entry.id   9e941a31f7ade0a42da2b10d2a4eadfd
#
_cell.length_a   1.000
_cell.length_b   1.000
_cell.length_c   1.000
_cell.angle_alpha   90.00
_cell.angle_beta   90.00
_cell.angle_gamma   90.00
#
_symmetry.space_group_name_H-M   'P 1'
#
loop_
_entity.id
_entity.type
_entity.pdbx_description
1 polymer ?
#
loop_
_entity_poly.entity_id
_entity_poly.type
_entity_poly.pdbx_seq_one_letter_code
_entity_poly.pdbx_strand_id
1 'polypeptide(L)'
;MRTRSKFWALCALLTAVLVGCGSNTTGSSAASTVPSVAPATTAPVTGTVTVFAAASLTESFTEIGKQFEAAHPGTTVKFNFGASSTLATQITQAAPADVFASASPTNMATVVDAGSAANPTTFAKNTMEIVTPPNNPAHIASVADLAKPGVKVALCQAQVPCGAVAAKVLSNAGVSVTPKTYGPDVKAVLTTVELGEVDAGMVYVTDAQAAAAKVKGIPIPANQNASTAYPIAALTKASNPTAAAAFVAFVLSSSGQAVLAKAGFSPGS
;
A
#
# COMPACT_ATOMS: atom_id res chain seq x y z
N MET A 1 -50.31 20.22 15.58
CA MET A 1 -51.03 20.98 14.55
C MET A 1 -50.58 20.37 13.23
N ARG A 2 -51.37 19.52 12.61
CA ARG A 2 -52.41 19.73 11.55
C ARG A 2 -51.73 20.38 10.33
N THR A 3 -51.74 19.85 9.11
CA THR A 3 -52.73 19.17 8.26
C THR A 3 -52.02 18.69 7.00
N ARG A 4 -52.05 17.48 6.46
CA ARG A 4 -53.07 16.80 5.60
C ARG A 4 -53.52 17.56 4.36
N SER A 5 -53.23 16.97 3.16
CA SER A 5 -54.21 16.71 2.07
C SER A 5 -53.42 16.10 0.89
N LYS A 6 -53.60 14.93 0.37
CA LYS A 6 -54.66 14.12 -0.27
C LYS A 6 -55.42 14.84 -1.40
N PHE A 7 -55.38 14.24 -2.63
CA PHE A 7 -56.51 13.79 -3.43
C PHE A 7 -56.09 13.64 -4.90
N TRP A 8 -56.15 12.46 -5.52
CA TRP A 8 -57.25 11.90 -6.35
C TRP A 8 -57.26 12.45 -7.77
N ALA A 9 -57.55 11.78 -8.88
CA ALA A 9 -58.10 10.47 -9.28
C ALA A 9 -57.97 10.41 -10.81
N LEU A 10 -57.74 9.30 -11.42
CA LEU A 10 -58.69 8.36 -12.08
C LEU A 10 -59.41 8.87 -13.34
N CYS A 11 -59.44 8.02 -14.34
CA CYS A 11 -60.37 7.81 -15.45
C CYS A 11 -59.70 7.83 -16.82
N ALA A 12 -59.95 7.02 -17.78
CA ALA A 12 -60.71 5.78 -17.99
C ALA A 12 -60.55 5.44 -19.48
N LEU A 13 -60.57 4.16 -19.76
CA LEU A 13 -60.83 3.45 -21.01
C LEU A 13 -61.49 4.20 -22.17
N LEU A 14 -61.03 3.92 -23.41
CA LEU A 14 -61.94 3.51 -24.48
C LEU A 14 -61.28 2.62 -25.54
N THR A 15 -61.88 1.51 -25.76
CA THR A 15 -61.66 0.50 -26.81
C THR A 15 -62.13 0.95 -28.18
N ALA A 16 -61.40 0.62 -29.24
CA ALA A 16 -62.03 0.40 -30.55
C ALA A 16 -61.22 -0.63 -31.35
N VAL A 17 -61.88 -1.73 -31.62
CA VAL A 17 -61.52 -2.82 -32.54
C VAL A 17 -61.89 -2.39 -33.96
N LEU A 18 -60.98 -2.55 -34.91
CA LEU A 18 -61.34 -2.68 -36.31
C LEU A 18 -60.44 -3.67 -37.03
N VAL A 19 -61.07 -4.72 -37.48
CA VAL A 19 -60.53 -5.78 -38.33
C VAL A 19 -60.40 -5.26 -39.78
N GLY A 20 -59.29 -5.56 -40.43
CA GLY A 20 -59.09 -5.33 -41.82
C GLY A 20 -58.06 -6.29 -42.41
N CYS A 21 -58.54 -7.35 -43.09
CA CYS A 21 -57.75 -8.26 -43.91
C CYS A 21 -57.28 -7.56 -45.19
N GLY A 22 -56.09 -7.88 -45.64
CA GLY A 22 -55.70 -7.59 -46.99
C GLY A 22 -54.20 -7.76 -47.34
N SER A 23 -53.83 -8.93 -47.86
CA SER A 23 -52.87 -9.25 -48.95
C SER A 23 -51.43 -8.87 -48.88
N ASN A 24 -50.63 -9.93 -48.89
CA ASN A 24 -49.27 -10.14 -49.52
C ASN A 24 -48.60 -8.95 -50.16
N THR A 25 -47.37 -8.67 -49.66
CA THR A 25 -46.21 -8.42 -50.53
C THR A 25 -44.91 -8.73 -49.78
N THR A 26 -44.13 -9.55 -50.44
CA THR A 26 -42.68 -9.77 -50.38
C THR A 26 -41.83 -9.18 -49.27
N GLY A 27 -41.17 -10.07 -48.55
CA GLY A 27 -40.23 -9.80 -47.48
C GLY A 27 -39.09 -8.86 -47.86
N SER A 28 -38.85 -7.92 -46.96
CA SER A 28 -37.52 -7.36 -46.79
C SER A 28 -37.15 -7.54 -45.35
N SER A 29 -36.29 -8.54 -45.09
CA SER A 29 -35.69 -8.74 -43.79
C SER A 29 -34.80 -7.53 -43.50
N ALA A 30 -35.31 -6.60 -42.74
CA ALA A 30 -34.48 -5.57 -42.12
C ALA A 30 -33.61 -6.31 -41.09
N ALA A 31 -32.37 -6.59 -41.47
CA ALA A 31 -31.33 -7.03 -40.54
C ALA A 31 -31.14 -5.89 -39.50
N SER A 32 -31.59 -6.13 -38.30
CA SER A 32 -31.22 -5.30 -37.13
C SER A 32 -29.72 -5.41 -36.94
N THR A 33 -29.00 -4.41 -37.48
CA THR A 33 -27.58 -4.24 -37.14
C THR A 33 -27.49 -3.82 -35.68
N VAL A 34 -27.26 -4.79 -34.82
CA VAL A 34 -26.79 -4.52 -33.43
C VAL A 34 -25.45 -3.79 -33.57
N PRO A 35 -25.29 -2.57 -33.06
CA PRO A 35 -23.98 -1.93 -33.09
C PRO A 35 -23.03 -2.79 -32.27
N SER A 36 -22.07 -3.40 -32.95
CA SER A 36 -20.93 -4.06 -32.30
C SER A 36 -20.18 -2.97 -31.57
N VAL A 37 -20.30 -2.94 -30.22
CA VAL A 37 -19.46 -2.12 -29.38
C VAL A 37 -18.07 -2.74 -29.47
N ALA A 38 -17.20 -2.10 -30.29
CA ALA A 38 -15.79 -2.45 -30.32
C ALA A 38 -15.23 -2.34 -28.89
N PRO A 39 -14.44 -3.31 -28.42
CA PRO A 39 -13.78 -3.19 -27.12
C PRO A 39 -12.96 -1.90 -27.12
N ALA A 40 -13.16 -1.05 -26.12
CA ALA A 40 -12.35 0.13 -25.91
C ALA A 40 -10.90 -0.31 -25.80
N THR A 41 -10.09 -0.05 -26.81
CA THR A 41 -8.65 -0.25 -26.76
C THR A 41 -8.10 0.75 -25.75
N THR A 42 -7.83 0.29 -24.53
CA THR A 42 -7.08 1.07 -23.55
C THR A 42 -5.72 1.41 -24.14
N ALA A 43 -5.37 2.70 -24.15
CA ALA A 43 -4.06 3.13 -24.63
C ALA A 43 -2.95 2.34 -23.92
N PRO A 44 -1.87 1.94 -24.63
CA PRO A 44 -0.80 1.18 -24.04
C PRO A 44 -0.15 1.97 -22.90
N VAL A 45 0.11 1.32 -21.79
CA VAL A 45 0.85 1.89 -20.66
C VAL A 45 2.32 1.94 -21.05
N THR A 46 2.91 3.12 -21.14
CA THR A 46 4.31 3.32 -21.54
C THR A 46 4.94 4.51 -20.79
N GLY A 47 6.25 4.65 -20.92
CA GLY A 47 7.02 5.76 -20.31
C GLY A 47 7.45 5.48 -18.88
N THR A 48 7.99 6.50 -18.22
CA THR A 48 8.48 6.37 -16.83
C THR A 48 7.36 6.59 -15.83
N VAL A 49 7.33 5.77 -14.75
CA VAL A 49 6.57 6.00 -13.53
C VAL A 49 7.52 6.11 -12.35
N THR A 50 7.47 7.21 -11.61
CA THR A 50 8.28 7.46 -10.44
C THR A 50 7.48 7.14 -9.17
N VAL A 51 7.93 6.14 -8.42
CA VAL A 51 7.26 5.61 -7.24
C VAL A 51 8.04 5.98 -5.99
N PHE A 52 7.43 6.77 -5.10
CA PHE A 52 7.93 7.02 -3.77
C PHE A 52 7.36 5.95 -2.84
N ALA A 53 8.20 5.13 -2.24
CA ALA A 53 7.79 3.98 -1.45
C ALA A 53 8.52 3.88 -0.12
N ALA A 54 7.83 3.43 0.92
CA ALA A 54 8.44 3.19 2.22
C ALA A 54 9.67 2.27 2.11
N ALA A 55 10.71 2.53 2.90
CA ALA A 55 11.96 1.75 2.89
C ALA A 55 11.74 0.24 3.08
N SER A 56 10.74 -0.16 3.89
CA SER A 56 10.35 -1.57 4.09
C SER A 56 9.74 -2.25 2.85
N LEU A 57 9.43 -1.49 1.78
CA LEU A 57 8.92 -2.01 0.52
C LEU A 57 10.02 -2.29 -0.50
N THR A 58 11.30 -2.01 -0.18
CA THR A 58 12.39 -2.03 -1.15
C THR A 58 12.45 -3.32 -1.95
N GLU A 59 12.48 -4.48 -1.31
CA GLU A 59 12.65 -5.77 -1.97
C GLU A 59 11.38 -6.16 -2.76
N SER A 60 10.22 -6.04 -2.12
CA SER A 60 8.93 -6.42 -2.74
C SER A 60 8.57 -5.50 -3.91
N PHE A 61 8.77 -4.19 -3.77
CA PHE A 61 8.46 -3.23 -4.84
C PHE A 61 9.47 -3.29 -5.98
N THR A 62 10.75 -3.60 -5.70
CA THR A 62 11.73 -3.88 -6.76
C THR A 62 11.28 -5.08 -7.62
N GLU A 63 10.77 -6.13 -7.00
CA GLU A 63 10.25 -7.30 -7.73
C GLU A 63 8.93 -6.97 -8.45
N ILE A 64 8.01 -6.24 -7.81
CA ILE A 64 6.77 -5.76 -8.43
C ILE A 64 7.09 -4.87 -9.64
N GLY A 65 8.07 -3.97 -9.53
CA GLY A 65 8.50 -3.12 -10.64
C GLY A 65 8.95 -3.91 -11.85
N LYS A 66 9.79 -4.94 -11.65
CA LYS A 66 10.24 -5.83 -12.73
C LYS A 66 9.07 -6.56 -13.41
N GLN A 67 8.12 -7.07 -12.61
CA GLN A 67 6.95 -7.76 -13.15
C GLN A 67 6.01 -6.79 -13.87
N PHE A 68 5.85 -5.56 -13.37
CA PHE A 68 5.09 -4.51 -14.03
C PHE A 68 5.69 -4.12 -15.37
N GLU A 69 7.02 -3.90 -15.45
CA GLU A 69 7.72 -3.58 -16.69
C GLU A 69 7.60 -4.72 -17.71
N ALA A 70 7.68 -5.97 -17.26
CA ALA A 70 7.49 -7.15 -18.12
C ALA A 70 6.04 -7.25 -18.66
N ALA A 71 5.05 -6.86 -17.84
CA ALA A 71 3.64 -6.85 -18.24
C ALA A 71 3.27 -5.64 -19.13
N HIS A 72 4.07 -4.56 -19.09
CA HIS A 72 3.85 -3.32 -19.81
C HIS A 72 5.13 -2.90 -20.58
N PRO A 73 5.44 -3.55 -21.72
CA PRO A 73 6.62 -3.21 -22.53
C PRO A 73 6.64 -1.72 -22.91
N GLY A 74 7.79 -1.08 -22.74
CA GLY A 74 7.95 0.36 -22.94
C GLY A 74 7.71 1.23 -21.69
N THR A 75 7.43 0.60 -20.53
CA THR A 75 7.44 1.27 -19.22
C THR A 75 8.77 1.10 -18.50
N THR A 76 9.11 2.09 -17.67
CA THR A 76 10.23 2.04 -16.72
C THR A 76 9.76 2.52 -15.36
N VAL A 77 9.99 1.73 -14.31
CA VAL A 77 9.67 2.10 -12.93
C VAL A 77 10.91 2.63 -12.23
N LYS A 78 10.83 3.87 -11.74
CA LYS A 78 11.88 4.48 -10.91
C LYS A 78 11.40 4.56 -9.47
N PHE A 79 12.19 4.02 -8.55
CA PHE A 79 11.88 4.06 -7.14
C PHE A 79 12.70 5.10 -6.38
N ASN A 80 12.05 5.77 -5.42
CA ASN A 80 12.67 6.50 -4.33
C ASN A 80 12.19 5.86 -3.03
N PHE A 81 13.08 5.11 -2.37
CA PHE A 81 12.79 4.44 -1.11
C PHE A 81 13.28 5.28 0.08
N GLY A 82 12.48 5.38 1.13
CA GLY A 82 12.83 6.11 2.34
C GLY A 82 11.74 6.07 3.41
N ALA A 83 11.94 6.82 4.48
CA ALA A 83 10.89 6.97 5.49
C ALA A 83 9.65 7.64 4.89
N SER A 84 8.48 7.06 5.15
CA SER A 84 7.22 7.60 4.59
C SER A 84 6.94 9.05 5.03
N SER A 85 7.40 9.47 6.21
CA SER A 85 7.29 10.87 6.66
C SER A 85 8.14 11.82 5.82
N THR A 86 9.37 11.43 5.48
CA THR A 86 10.27 12.20 4.59
C THR A 86 9.69 12.28 3.17
N LEU A 87 9.22 11.13 2.64
CA LEU A 87 8.62 11.06 1.31
C LEU A 87 7.33 11.91 1.23
N ALA A 88 6.48 11.88 2.25
CA ALA A 88 5.29 12.71 2.34
C ALA A 88 5.64 14.21 2.32
N THR A 89 6.67 14.62 3.07
CA THR A 89 7.18 16.00 3.05
C THR A 89 7.68 16.40 1.66
N GLN A 90 8.46 15.54 0.99
CA GLN A 90 8.95 15.79 -0.37
C GLN A 90 7.78 15.95 -1.36
N ILE A 91 6.77 15.08 -1.30
CA ILE A 91 5.57 15.15 -2.16
C ILE A 91 4.80 16.46 -1.93
N THR A 92 4.58 16.85 -0.67
CA THR A 92 3.87 18.11 -0.35
C THR A 92 4.68 19.35 -0.77
N GLN A 93 6.00 19.23 -0.90
CA GLN A 93 6.92 20.22 -1.47
C GLN A 93 7.08 20.10 -3.00
N ALA A 94 6.18 19.36 -3.65
CA ALA A 94 6.12 19.18 -5.11
C ALA A 94 7.33 18.42 -5.71
N ALA A 95 7.95 17.50 -4.98
CA ALA A 95 8.90 16.57 -5.57
C ALA A 95 8.22 15.74 -6.67
N PRO A 96 8.92 15.48 -7.81
CA PRO A 96 8.34 14.78 -8.94
C PRO A 96 8.15 13.28 -8.62
N ALA A 97 6.94 12.92 -8.24
CA ALA A 97 6.51 11.55 -8.00
C ALA A 97 5.14 11.31 -8.65
N ASP A 98 4.92 10.09 -9.09
CA ASP A 98 3.67 9.67 -9.73
C ASP A 98 2.81 8.81 -8.80
N VAL A 99 3.46 8.03 -7.91
CA VAL A 99 2.81 7.14 -6.95
C VAL A 99 3.45 7.29 -5.57
N PHE A 100 2.63 7.24 -4.52
CA PHE A 100 3.08 7.14 -3.14
C PHE A 100 2.57 5.87 -2.48
N ALA A 101 3.49 5.05 -1.92
CA ALA A 101 3.21 3.86 -1.14
C ALA A 101 3.81 4.02 0.27
N SER A 102 2.96 4.24 1.26
CA SER A 102 3.36 4.60 2.63
C SER A 102 3.28 3.40 3.58
N ALA A 103 4.17 3.34 4.57
CA ALA A 103 4.08 2.44 5.72
C ALA A 103 3.27 3.04 6.89
N SER A 104 2.52 4.13 6.64
CA SER A 104 1.75 4.82 7.67
C SER A 104 0.51 5.47 7.06
N PRO A 105 -0.70 5.17 7.57
CA PRO A 105 -1.91 5.89 7.20
C PRO A 105 -1.81 7.40 7.49
N THR A 106 -1.15 7.79 8.58
CA THR A 106 -0.97 9.21 8.94
C THR A 106 -0.14 9.97 7.91
N ASN A 107 0.96 9.36 7.41
CA ASN A 107 1.78 10.02 6.38
C ASN A 107 1.06 10.08 5.03
N MET A 108 0.23 9.09 4.71
CA MET A 108 -0.65 9.18 3.54
C MET A 108 -1.70 10.27 3.72
N ALA A 109 -2.31 10.39 4.90
CA ALA A 109 -3.27 11.46 5.20
C ALA A 109 -2.64 12.85 4.98
N THR A 110 -1.40 13.08 5.42
CA THR A 110 -0.67 14.34 5.16
C THR A 110 -0.64 14.69 3.66
N VAL A 111 -0.42 13.69 2.79
CA VAL A 111 -0.37 13.90 1.34
C VAL A 111 -1.77 14.14 0.75
N VAL A 112 -2.78 13.46 1.28
CA VAL A 112 -4.19 13.65 0.89
C VAL A 112 -4.69 15.03 1.33
N ASP A 113 -4.44 15.44 2.57
CA ASP A 113 -4.86 16.74 3.13
C ASP A 113 -4.20 17.92 2.38
N ALA A 114 -2.99 17.71 1.84
CA ALA A 114 -2.33 18.67 0.96
C ALA A 114 -2.87 18.65 -0.49
N GLY A 115 -3.88 17.83 -0.80
CA GLY A 115 -4.46 17.69 -2.14
C GLY A 115 -3.52 17.01 -3.15
N SER A 116 -2.44 16.38 -2.68
CA SER A 116 -1.44 15.73 -3.55
C SER A 116 -1.80 14.30 -3.90
N ALA A 117 -2.76 13.67 -3.21
CA ALA A 117 -3.32 12.36 -3.54
C ALA A 117 -4.82 12.32 -3.19
N ALA A 118 -5.54 11.36 -3.78
CA ALA A 118 -6.94 11.09 -3.45
C ALA A 118 -7.19 9.57 -3.40
N ASN A 119 -8.20 9.17 -2.62
CA ASN A 119 -8.70 7.80 -2.55
C ASN A 119 -7.59 6.73 -2.36
N PRO A 120 -6.73 6.84 -1.33
CA PRO A 120 -5.71 5.85 -1.08
C PRO A 120 -6.34 4.50 -0.72
N THR A 121 -5.73 3.41 -1.20
CA THR A 121 -6.17 2.04 -0.91
C THR A 121 -5.14 1.35 -0.03
N THR A 122 -5.56 0.73 1.08
CA THR A 122 -4.68 -0.12 1.88
C THR A 122 -4.42 -1.42 1.13
N PHE A 123 -3.16 -1.68 0.80
CA PHE A 123 -2.77 -2.85 0.01
C PHE A 123 -2.07 -3.94 0.83
N ALA A 124 -1.56 -3.62 2.01
CA ALA A 124 -0.85 -4.53 2.89
C ALA A 124 -0.89 -4.06 4.35
N LYS A 125 -0.51 -4.97 5.26
CA LYS A 125 -0.20 -4.69 6.67
C LYS A 125 1.12 -5.34 7.04
N ASN A 126 1.80 -4.80 8.08
CA ASN A 126 3.03 -5.36 8.60
C ASN A 126 3.07 -5.24 10.11
N THR A 127 3.89 -6.08 10.75
CA THR A 127 4.11 -6.10 12.19
C THR A 127 5.60 -6.01 12.50
N MET A 128 5.94 -5.73 13.75
CA MET A 128 7.35 -5.63 14.18
C MET A 128 7.95 -6.98 14.53
N GLU A 129 9.25 -7.06 14.37
CA GLU A 129 10.10 -8.16 14.83
C GLU A 129 11.38 -7.58 15.43
N ILE A 130 11.96 -8.25 16.43
CA ILE A 130 13.29 -7.92 16.92
C ILE A 130 14.30 -8.64 16.03
N VAL A 131 15.35 -7.94 15.63
CA VAL A 131 16.50 -8.55 14.94
C VAL A 131 17.77 -8.38 15.76
N THR A 132 18.63 -9.39 15.71
CA THR A 132 19.96 -9.41 16.31
C THR A 132 20.99 -9.82 15.27
N PRO A 133 22.29 -9.59 15.48
CA PRO A 133 23.31 -10.31 14.73
C PRO A 133 23.06 -11.82 14.77
N PRO A 134 23.54 -12.62 13.78
CA PRO A 134 23.18 -14.05 13.66
C PRO A 134 23.47 -14.86 14.93
N ASN A 135 24.55 -14.54 15.64
CA ASN A 135 24.98 -15.26 16.87
C ASN A 135 24.22 -14.81 18.11
N ASN A 136 23.41 -13.74 18.03
CA ASN A 136 22.66 -13.17 19.15
C ASN A 136 23.50 -13.10 20.45
N PRO A 137 24.60 -12.33 20.47
CA PRO A 137 25.58 -12.34 21.56
C PRO A 137 25.01 -11.84 22.89
N ALA A 138 23.97 -10.99 22.84
CA ALA A 138 23.30 -10.48 24.04
C ALA A 138 22.15 -11.40 24.53
N HIS A 139 21.95 -12.56 23.92
CA HIS A 139 20.92 -13.54 24.29
C HIS A 139 19.51 -12.92 24.37
N ILE A 140 19.14 -12.08 23.40
CA ILE A 140 17.83 -11.47 23.29
C ILE A 140 16.81 -12.55 22.91
N ALA A 141 15.72 -12.65 23.66
CA ALA A 141 14.63 -13.60 23.42
C ALA A 141 13.24 -12.95 23.48
N SER A 142 13.16 -11.71 23.98
CA SER A 142 11.90 -11.00 24.20
C SER A 142 12.07 -9.49 24.12
N VAL A 143 10.95 -8.75 24.06
CA VAL A 143 10.96 -7.27 24.14
C VAL A 143 11.58 -6.78 25.46
N ALA A 144 11.35 -7.51 26.56
CA ALA A 144 11.90 -7.14 27.86
C ALA A 144 13.44 -7.17 27.90
N ASP A 145 14.06 -8.04 27.10
CA ASP A 145 15.52 -8.15 27.05
C ASP A 145 16.19 -6.91 26.44
N LEU A 146 15.45 -6.13 25.66
CA LEU A 146 15.96 -4.88 25.08
C LEU A 146 16.25 -3.81 26.14
N ALA A 147 15.67 -3.93 27.33
CA ALA A 147 15.86 -3.00 28.44
C ALA A 147 16.95 -3.49 29.44
N LYS A 148 17.59 -4.63 29.22
CA LYS A 148 18.64 -5.13 30.10
C LYS A 148 19.84 -4.20 30.09
N PRO A 149 20.48 -4.00 31.27
CA PRO A 149 21.71 -3.20 31.37
C PRO A 149 22.77 -3.66 30.38
N GLY A 150 23.39 -2.73 29.66
CA GLY A 150 24.47 -3.01 28.71
C GLY A 150 24.01 -3.41 27.29
N VAL A 151 22.75 -3.75 27.10
CA VAL A 151 22.21 -4.07 25.76
C VAL A 151 22.13 -2.80 24.91
N LYS A 152 22.77 -2.85 23.74
CA LYS A 152 22.77 -1.76 22.77
C LYS A 152 21.65 -1.99 21.76
N VAL A 153 20.70 -1.07 21.69
CA VAL A 153 19.53 -1.19 20.81
C VAL A 153 19.54 -0.07 19.77
N ALA A 154 19.18 -0.40 18.53
CA ALA A 154 18.83 0.57 17.50
C ALA A 154 17.31 0.59 17.33
N LEU A 155 16.72 1.78 17.31
CA LEU A 155 15.32 2.01 16.96
C LEU A 155 15.23 3.03 15.83
N CYS A 156 14.09 3.10 15.17
CA CYS A 156 13.80 4.21 14.26
C CYS A 156 13.51 5.49 15.08
N GLN A 157 13.77 6.65 14.48
CA GLN A 157 13.32 7.94 15.02
C GLN A 157 11.79 7.93 15.23
N ALA A 158 11.32 8.56 16.28
CA ALA A 158 9.90 8.49 16.70
C ALA A 158 8.91 8.99 15.63
N GLN A 159 9.31 9.97 14.82
CA GLN A 159 8.48 10.60 13.80
C GLN A 159 8.35 9.77 12.50
N VAL A 160 9.14 8.72 12.32
CA VAL A 160 9.02 7.84 11.15
C VAL A 160 8.15 6.61 11.45
N PRO A 161 7.54 5.94 10.43
CA PRO A 161 6.58 4.86 10.67
C PRO A 161 7.08 3.76 11.60
N CYS A 162 8.27 3.23 11.38
CA CYS A 162 8.84 2.16 12.20
C CYS A 162 9.07 2.58 13.66
N GLY A 163 9.44 3.84 13.90
CA GLY A 163 9.60 4.37 15.26
C GLY A 163 8.26 4.48 16.00
N ALA A 164 7.23 4.97 15.31
CA ALA A 164 5.89 5.05 15.87
C ALA A 164 5.31 3.66 16.21
N VAL A 165 5.56 2.64 15.39
CA VAL A 165 5.11 1.26 15.66
C VAL A 165 5.94 0.63 16.75
N ALA A 166 7.27 0.81 16.77
CA ALA A 166 8.15 0.31 17.83
C ALA A 166 7.76 0.89 19.21
N ALA A 167 7.42 2.19 19.27
CA ALA A 167 6.94 2.81 20.51
C ALA A 167 5.65 2.14 21.03
N LYS A 168 4.73 1.74 20.14
CA LYS A 168 3.52 0.99 20.52
C LYS A 168 3.87 -0.38 21.07
N VAL A 169 4.80 -1.10 20.44
CA VAL A 169 5.26 -2.42 20.94
C VAL A 169 5.87 -2.28 22.33
N LEU A 170 6.76 -1.33 22.53
CA LEU A 170 7.38 -1.09 23.83
C LEU A 170 6.33 -0.73 24.89
N SER A 171 5.37 0.11 24.56
CA SER A 171 4.23 0.45 25.44
C SER A 171 3.38 -0.78 25.77
N ASN A 172 3.03 -1.60 24.79
CA ASN A 172 2.23 -2.82 24.99
C ASN A 172 2.96 -3.84 25.88
N ALA A 173 4.29 -3.88 25.76
CA ALA A 173 5.12 -4.75 26.58
C ALA A 173 5.43 -4.19 27.99
N GLY A 174 5.10 -2.92 28.26
CA GLY A 174 5.45 -2.23 29.51
C GLY A 174 6.96 -2.02 29.67
N VAL A 175 7.70 -1.89 28.54
CA VAL A 175 9.17 -1.83 28.51
C VAL A 175 9.63 -0.44 28.08
N SER A 176 10.62 0.10 28.80
CA SER A 176 11.28 1.36 28.43
C SER A 176 12.70 1.05 27.96
N VAL A 177 13.05 1.49 26.76
CA VAL A 177 14.36 1.32 26.17
C VAL A 177 14.98 2.68 25.89
N THR A 178 16.26 2.83 26.24
CA THR A 178 17.08 3.98 25.81
C THR A 178 17.97 3.51 24.67
N PRO A 179 17.63 3.79 23.40
CA PRO A 179 18.41 3.28 22.28
C PRO A 179 19.82 3.89 22.25
N LYS A 180 20.78 3.11 21.79
CA LYS A 180 22.14 3.60 21.48
C LYS A 180 22.13 4.53 20.26
N THR A 181 21.24 4.22 19.29
CA THR A 181 21.13 5.01 18.06
C THR A 181 19.71 4.97 17.51
N TYR A 182 19.39 6.00 16.72
CA TYR A 182 18.13 6.13 16.00
C TYR A 182 18.38 6.16 14.49
N GLY A 183 17.77 5.22 13.75
CA GLY A 183 17.78 5.21 12.29
C GLY A 183 16.72 6.15 11.71
N PRO A 184 17.02 6.84 10.59
CA PRO A 184 16.05 7.66 9.87
C PRO A 184 14.93 6.83 9.20
N ASP A 185 15.13 5.55 8.99
CA ASP A 185 14.17 4.57 8.49
C ASP A 185 14.52 3.15 8.94
N VAL A 186 13.69 2.17 8.58
CA VAL A 186 13.87 0.79 9.03
C VAL A 186 15.10 0.11 8.44
N LYS A 187 15.50 0.45 7.21
CA LYS A 187 16.69 -0.14 6.58
C LYS A 187 17.98 0.35 7.24
N ALA A 188 18.01 1.58 7.71
CA ALA A 188 19.14 2.09 8.51
C ALA A 188 19.27 1.32 9.84
N VAL A 189 18.16 1.04 10.54
CA VAL A 189 18.18 0.20 11.75
C VAL A 189 18.68 -1.20 11.43
N LEU A 190 18.14 -1.83 10.39
CA LEU A 190 18.55 -3.17 9.96
C LEU A 190 20.05 -3.23 9.66
N THR A 191 20.57 -2.28 8.88
CA THR A 191 21.99 -2.20 8.53
C THR A 191 22.88 -2.07 9.77
N THR A 192 22.47 -1.26 10.76
CA THR A 192 23.22 -1.11 12.03
C THR A 192 23.34 -2.45 12.78
N VAL A 193 22.27 -3.28 12.73
CA VAL A 193 22.31 -4.63 13.33
C VAL A 193 23.17 -5.59 12.49
N GLU A 194 23.03 -5.58 11.15
CA GLU A 194 23.84 -6.41 10.24
C GLU A 194 25.35 -6.17 10.42
N LEU A 195 25.75 -4.92 10.68
CA LEU A 195 27.14 -4.54 10.94
C LEU A 195 27.62 -4.90 12.36
N GLY A 196 26.74 -5.36 13.25
CA GLY A 196 27.09 -5.67 14.63
C GLY A 196 27.39 -4.46 15.51
N GLU A 197 26.98 -3.27 15.11
CA GLU A 197 27.19 -2.03 15.88
C GLU A 197 26.30 -1.95 17.13
N VAL A 198 25.20 -2.72 17.13
CA VAL A 198 24.25 -2.89 18.22
C VAL A 198 23.92 -4.37 18.42
N ASP A 199 23.40 -4.71 19.60
CA ASP A 199 23.02 -6.07 19.97
C ASP A 199 21.64 -6.46 19.43
N ALA A 200 20.75 -5.48 19.24
CA ALA A 200 19.41 -5.68 18.71
C ALA A 200 18.84 -4.44 18.03
N GLY A 201 17.84 -4.63 17.17
CA GLY A 201 17.03 -3.59 16.59
C GLY A 201 15.58 -4.04 16.47
N MET A 202 14.66 -3.09 16.27
CA MET A 202 13.27 -3.40 15.94
C MET A 202 13.02 -2.99 14.49
N VAL A 203 12.62 -3.95 13.66
CA VAL A 203 12.31 -3.78 12.23
C VAL A 203 10.96 -4.43 11.92
N TYR A 204 10.48 -4.36 10.70
CA TYR A 204 9.30 -5.14 10.33
C TYR A 204 9.67 -6.59 10.01
N VAL A 205 8.70 -7.50 10.14
CA VAL A 205 8.85 -8.93 9.80
C VAL A 205 9.42 -9.09 8.39
N THR A 206 8.97 -8.28 7.44
CA THR A 206 9.46 -8.31 6.05
C THR A 206 10.93 -7.96 5.91
N ASP A 207 11.44 -7.03 6.73
CA ASP A 207 12.86 -6.65 6.74
C ASP A 207 13.72 -7.77 7.34
N ALA A 208 13.26 -8.37 8.44
CA ALA A 208 13.92 -9.51 9.07
C ALA A 208 13.98 -10.70 8.11
N GLN A 209 12.88 -11.00 7.41
CA GLN A 209 12.82 -12.08 6.43
C GLN A 209 13.75 -11.83 5.24
N ALA A 210 13.77 -10.61 4.69
CA ALA A 210 14.65 -10.25 3.58
C ALA A 210 16.14 -10.36 3.93
N ALA A 211 16.48 -10.12 5.20
CA ALA A 211 17.85 -10.17 5.72
C ALA A 211 18.18 -11.45 6.51
N ALA A 212 17.39 -12.53 6.40
CA ALA A 212 17.53 -13.74 7.21
C ALA A 212 18.91 -14.41 7.17
N ALA A 213 19.71 -14.16 6.13
CA ALA A 213 21.09 -14.62 6.05
C ALA A 213 22.09 -13.80 6.90
N LYS A 214 21.70 -12.60 7.34
CA LYS A 214 22.58 -11.63 8.00
C LYS A 214 22.13 -11.27 9.42
N VAL A 215 20.88 -11.55 9.77
CA VAL A 215 20.31 -11.29 11.09
C VAL A 215 19.49 -12.48 11.55
N LYS A 216 19.32 -12.58 12.87
CA LYS A 216 18.38 -13.51 13.47
C LYS A 216 17.13 -12.75 13.88
N GLY A 217 15.97 -13.13 13.31
CA GLY A 217 14.67 -12.64 13.72
C GLY A 217 14.21 -13.28 15.03
N ILE A 218 13.57 -12.49 15.87
CA ILE A 218 12.95 -12.93 17.14
C ILE A 218 11.52 -12.39 17.13
N PRO A 219 10.51 -13.28 16.99
CA PRO A 219 9.12 -12.87 16.90
C PRO A 219 8.61 -12.24 18.19
N ILE A 220 7.80 -11.21 18.06
CA ILE A 220 7.14 -10.53 19.17
C ILE A 220 5.74 -11.14 19.36
N PRO A 221 5.36 -11.58 20.58
CA PRO A 221 4.04 -12.11 20.85
C PRO A 221 2.93 -11.13 20.42
N ALA A 222 1.83 -11.64 19.87
CA ALA A 222 0.74 -10.84 19.30
C ALA A 222 0.14 -9.82 20.27
N ASN A 223 0.06 -10.15 21.56
CA ASN A 223 -0.44 -9.25 22.61
C ASN A 223 0.52 -8.09 22.95
N GLN A 224 1.78 -8.17 22.54
CA GLN A 224 2.77 -7.11 22.69
C GLN A 224 3.06 -6.41 21.34
N ASN A 225 2.80 -7.08 20.23
CA ASN A 225 3.11 -6.55 18.91
C ASN A 225 2.16 -5.42 18.50
N ALA A 226 2.54 -4.70 17.46
CA ALA A 226 1.73 -3.67 16.83
C ALA A 226 1.85 -3.77 15.31
N SER A 227 0.76 -3.47 14.63
CA SER A 227 0.70 -3.46 13.16
C SER A 227 0.58 -2.05 12.62
N THR A 228 0.99 -1.88 11.36
CA THR A 228 0.70 -0.70 10.55
C THR A 228 0.11 -1.11 9.21
N ALA A 229 -0.79 -0.29 8.68
CA ALA A 229 -1.34 -0.45 7.35
C ALA A 229 -0.50 0.33 6.34
N TYR A 230 -0.46 -0.21 5.12
CA TYR A 230 0.27 0.35 3.98
C TYR A 230 -0.74 0.83 2.92
N PRO A 231 -1.05 2.13 2.89
CA PRO A 231 -1.83 2.73 1.82
C PRO A 231 -0.96 3.07 0.61
N ILE A 232 -1.57 2.99 -0.59
CA ILE A 232 -1.00 3.43 -1.86
C ILE A 232 -1.97 4.33 -2.60
N ALA A 233 -1.46 5.34 -3.31
CA ALA A 233 -2.25 6.20 -4.19
C ALA A 233 -1.41 6.68 -5.38
N ALA A 234 -2.06 6.88 -6.52
CA ALA A 234 -1.55 7.72 -7.58
C ALA A 234 -1.64 9.20 -7.14
N LEU A 235 -0.63 9.99 -7.48
CA LEU A 235 -0.57 11.39 -7.11
C LEU A 235 -1.33 12.26 -8.11
N THR A 236 -1.95 13.34 -7.63
CA THR A 236 -2.78 14.24 -8.45
C THR A 236 -2.00 14.99 -9.53
N LYS A 237 -0.69 15.19 -9.30
CA LYS A 237 0.23 15.84 -10.23
C LYS A 237 1.21 14.86 -10.88
N ALA A 238 0.83 13.58 -10.99
CA ALA A 238 1.63 12.58 -11.67
C ALA A 238 1.98 13.02 -13.09
N SER A 239 3.25 12.92 -13.46
CA SER A 239 3.73 13.23 -14.81
C SER A 239 3.25 12.20 -15.83
N ASN A 240 3.00 10.97 -15.38
CA ASN A 240 2.44 9.87 -16.16
C ASN A 240 1.24 9.24 -15.42
N PRO A 241 0.06 9.90 -15.43
CA PRO A 241 -1.09 9.44 -14.66
C PRO A 241 -1.62 8.07 -15.11
N THR A 242 -1.46 7.72 -16.39
CA THR A 242 -1.86 6.40 -16.93
C THR A 242 -0.98 5.29 -16.34
N ALA A 243 0.34 5.46 -16.35
CA ALA A 243 1.26 4.48 -15.77
C ALA A 243 1.16 4.45 -14.23
N ALA A 244 0.92 5.59 -13.57
CA ALA A 244 0.70 5.66 -12.13
C ALA A 244 -0.54 4.85 -11.71
N ALA A 245 -1.66 5.04 -12.38
CA ALA A 245 -2.89 4.28 -12.12
C ALA A 245 -2.71 2.79 -12.40
N ALA A 246 -2.03 2.43 -13.50
CA ALA A 246 -1.73 1.06 -13.85
C ALA A 246 -0.80 0.39 -12.82
N PHE A 247 0.22 1.09 -12.32
CA PHE A 247 1.11 0.58 -11.28
C PHE A 247 0.36 0.33 -9.97
N VAL A 248 -0.49 1.25 -9.52
CA VAL A 248 -1.35 1.05 -8.35
C VAL A 248 -2.26 -0.16 -8.54
N ALA A 249 -2.90 -0.30 -9.69
CA ALA A 249 -3.74 -1.46 -10.01
C ALA A 249 -2.92 -2.77 -10.01
N PHE A 250 -1.69 -2.75 -10.51
CA PHE A 250 -0.80 -3.91 -10.52
C PHE A 250 -0.40 -4.34 -9.09
N VAL A 251 -0.07 -3.39 -8.20
CA VAL A 251 0.19 -3.68 -6.77
C VAL A 251 -1.01 -4.36 -6.11
N LEU A 252 -2.23 -3.92 -6.45
CA LEU A 252 -3.49 -4.48 -5.92
C LEU A 252 -3.92 -5.79 -6.60
N SER A 253 -3.34 -6.15 -7.73
CA SER A 253 -3.65 -7.38 -8.46
C SER A 253 -3.15 -8.64 -7.73
N SER A 254 -3.64 -9.82 -8.17
CA SER A 254 -3.16 -11.10 -7.63
C SER A 254 -1.65 -11.28 -7.74
N SER A 255 -1.03 -10.80 -8.83
CA SER A 255 0.44 -10.87 -9.03
C SER A 255 1.18 -10.00 -8.01
N GLY A 256 0.77 -8.73 -7.83
CA GLY A 256 1.37 -7.85 -6.83
C GLY A 256 1.17 -8.37 -5.40
N GLN A 257 -0.03 -8.86 -5.09
CA GLN A 257 -0.35 -9.43 -3.77
C GLN A 257 0.43 -10.72 -3.49
N ALA A 258 0.69 -11.55 -4.48
CA ALA A 258 1.53 -12.74 -4.33
C ALA A 258 2.99 -12.39 -3.96
N VAL A 259 3.56 -11.35 -4.57
CA VAL A 259 4.91 -10.85 -4.21
C VAL A 259 4.92 -10.34 -2.77
N LEU A 260 3.92 -9.56 -2.37
CA LEU A 260 3.81 -9.03 -1.01
C LEU A 260 3.65 -10.14 0.04
N ALA A 261 2.78 -11.11 -0.22
CA ALA A 261 2.58 -12.27 0.66
C ALA A 261 3.87 -13.09 0.82
N LYS A 262 4.61 -13.33 -0.29
CA LYS A 262 5.92 -14.01 -0.25
C LYS A 262 6.96 -13.24 0.56
N ALA A 263 6.89 -11.91 0.56
CA ALA A 263 7.77 -11.06 1.37
C ALA A 263 7.38 -10.99 2.86
N GLY A 264 6.25 -11.59 3.26
CA GLY A 264 5.80 -11.63 4.66
C GLY A 264 4.77 -10.56 5.04
N PHE A 265 4.27 -9.77 4.09
CA PHE A 265 3.17 -8.85 4.35
C PHE A 265 1.85 -9.60 4.56
N SER A 266 1.02 -9.10 5.46
CA SER A 266 -0.37 -9.52 5.58
C SER A 266 -1.26 -8.74 4.60
N PRO A 267 -2.43 -9.32 4.18
CA PRO A 267 -3.40 -8.61 3.34
C PRO A 267 -3.84 -7.26 3.90
N GLY A 268 -4.17 -6.32 3.02
CA GLY A 268 -4.63 -4.99 3.40
C GLY A 268 -6.04 -4.98 4.00
N SER A 269 -6.90 -5.85 3.53
CA SER A 269 -8.28 -6.05 3.99
C SER A 269 -8.39 -7.08 5.09
#